data_73acc68ffe1c338ff10899b9b2376810
#
_entry.id   73acc68ffe1c338ff10899b9b2376810
#
_cell.length_a   1.000
_cell.length_b   1.000
_cell.length_c   1.000
_cell.angle_alpha   90.00
_cell.angle_beta   90.00
_cell.angle_gamma   90.00
#
_symmetry.space_group_name_H-M   'P 1'
#
loop_
_entity.id
_entity.type
_entity.pdbx_description
1 polymer ?
#
loop_
_entity_poly.entity_id
_entity_poly.type
_entity_poly.pdbx_seq_one_letter_code
_entity_poly.pdbx_strand_id
1 'polypeptide(L)'
;MKCDALWVTQPNHLEIRPLEVRDEPLADEVQIAVKACGLCAWDSYLFQGISSPVPPPYVFGHEAVGVITKVGAQVTKFKVGDKVAVCNSGKESKQMAKVVNNAAAGVTKLPDDTTDFARSVYEPANCVVNLLYKLQIAPGDHVVLVGAGYM
;
A
#
# COMPACT_ATOMS: atom_id res chain seq x y z
N MET A 1 9.14 -13.95 -11.58
CA MET A 1 9.40 -12.86 -12.56
C MET A 1 10.22 -11.75 -11.92
N LYS A 2 10.90 -10.92 -12.74
CA LYS A 2 11.59 -9.71 -12.25
C LYS A 2 10.83 -8.48 -12.70
N CYS A 3 10.70 -7.49 -11.82
CA CYS A 3 10.13 -6.19 -12.14
C CYS A 3 10.93 -5.08 -11.47
N ASP A 4 10.84 -3.85 -11.99
CA ASP A 4 11.48 -2.70 -11.38
C ASP A 4 10.80 -2.34 -10.06
N ALA A 5 11.59 -2.00 -9.06
CA ALA A 5 11.15 -1.51 -7.77
C ALA A 5 12.06 -0.38 -7.28
N LEU A 6 11.53 0.49 -6.44
CA LEU A 6 12.27 1.54 -5.79
C LEU A 6 12.85 1.02 -4.46
N TRP A 7 14.16 1.07 -4.35
CA TRP A 7 14.91 0.58 -3.19
C TRP A 7 15.53 1.72 -2.40
N VAL A 8 15.41 1.67 -1.08
CA VAL A 8 16.32 2.40 -0.19
C VAL A 8 17.56 1.54 0.00
N THR A 9 18.68 1.96 -0.54
CA THR A 9 19.94 1.19 -0.51
C THR A 9 20.83 1.56 0.68
N GLN A 10 20.67 2.79 1.16
CA GLN A 10 21.22 3.34 2.39
C GLN A 10 20.44 4.61 2.76
N PRO A 11 20.58 5.18 3.97
CA PRO A 11 19.93 6.43 4.31
C PRO A 11 20.17 7.52 3.26
N ASN A 12 19.10 8.22 2.89
CA ASN A 12 19.07 9.28 1.87
C ASN A 12 19.47 8.84 0.45
N HIS A 13 19.39 7.53 0.13
CA HIS A 13 19.74 7.05 -1.20
C HIS A 13 18.71 6.07 -1.73
N LEU A 14 18.14 6.41 -2.90
CA LEU A 14 17.15 5.61 -3.62
C LEU A 14 17.73 5.12 -4.94
N GLU A 15 17.40 3.90 -5.31
CA GLU A 15 17.74 3.33 -6.61
C GLU A 15 16.58 2.51 -7.16
N ILE A 16 16.42 2.53 -8.49
CA ILE A 16 15.55 1.59 -9.18
C ILE A 16 16.36 0.34 -9.45
N ARG A 17 15.95 -0.78 -8.89
CA ARG A 17 16.56 -2.10 -9.03
C ARG A 17 15.52 -3.18 -9.32
N PRO A 18 15.91 -4.29 -9.96
CA PRO A 18 15.04 -5.45 -10.09
C PRO A 18 14.63 -6.01 -8.72
N LEU A 19 13.34 -6.32 -8.60
CA LEU A 19 12.75 -7.10 -7.51
C LEU A 19 12.30 -8.45 -8.07
N GLU A 20 12.63 -9.54 -7.39
CA GLU A 20 12.08 -10.86 -7.70
C GLU A 20 10.70 -11.00 -7.05
N VAL A 21 9.69 -11.22 -7.87
CA VAL A 21 8.31 -11.45 -7.47
C VAL A 21 7.92 -12.86 -7.90
N ARG A 22 7.21 -13.60 -7.05
CA ARG A 22 6.66 -14.91 -7.45
C ARG A 22 5.75 -14.74 -8.66
N ASP A 23 5.86 -15.65 -9.62
CA ASP A 23 5.03 -15.62 -10.82
C ASP A 23 3.56 -15.86 -10.49
N GLU A 24 3.30 -16.76 -9.53
CA GLU A 24 1.96 -17.04 -9.03
C GLU A 24 1.80 -16.54 -7.59
N PRO A 25 0.67 -15.88 -7.25
CA PRO A 25 0.35 -15.54 -5.88
C PRO A 25 0.09 -16.81 -5.05
N LEU A 26 0.25 -16.74 -3.74
CA LEU A 26 -0.19 -17.80 -2.82
C LEU A 26 -1.72 -17.97 -2.88
N ALA A 27 -2.22 -19.04 -2.26
CA ALA A 27 -3.64 -19.37 -2.33
C ALA A 27 -4.57 -18.25 -1.85
N ASP A 28 -4.15 -17.46 -0.86
CA ASP A 28 -4.90 -16.36 -0.26
C ASP A 28 -4.45 -14.97 -0.73
N GLU A 29 -3.56 -14.91 -1.74
CA GLU A 29 -3.01 -13.66 -2.27
C GLU A 29 -3.63 -13.27 -3.62
N VAL A 30 -3.45 -11.99 -3.96
CA VAL A 30 -3.65 -11.45 -5.30
C VAL A 30 -2.35 -10.86 -5.82
N GLN A 31 -2.11 -10.98 -7.13
CA GLN A 31 -1.04 -10.27 -7.81
C GLN A 31 -1.60 -8.99 -8.42
N ILE A 32 -0.91 -7.88 -8.22
CA ILE A 32 -1.36 -6.54 -8.60
C ILE A 32 -0.30 -5.88 -9.48
N ALA A 33 -0.71 -5.42 -10.66
CA ALA A 33 0.07 -4.48 -11.45
C ALA A 33 -0.14 -3.08 -10.87
N VAL A 34 0.86 -2.54 -10.20
CA VAL A 34 0.81 -1.24 -9.53
C VAL A 34 0.76 -0.12 -10.57
N LYS A 35 -0.14 0.83 -10.37
CA LYS A 35 -0.35 2.01 -11.22
C LYS A 35 0.10 3.30 -10.58
N ALA A 36 -0.04 3.40 -9.25
CA ALA A 36 0.48 4.48 -8.44
C ALA A 36 0.77 3.98 -7.01
N CYS A 37 1.63 4.68 -6.31
CA CYS A 37 1.89 4.46 -4.89
C CYS A 37 2.11 5.81 -4.22
N GLY A 38 1.39 6.07 -3.15
CA GLY A 38 1.53 7.28 -2.35
C GLY A 38 2.84 7.28 -1.55
N LEU A 39 3.17 8.47 -1.08
CA LEU A 39 4.29 8.73 -0.16
C LEU A 39 3.75 9.46 1.06
N CYS A 40 4.00 8.95 2.23
CA CYS A 40 3.61 9.59 3.48
C CYS A 40 4.83 10.07 4.28
N ALA A 41 4.57 10.74 5.41
CA ALA A 41 5.64 11.19 6.31
C ALA A 41 6.50 10.03 6.84
N TRP A 42 5.91 8.84 7.04
CA TRP A 42 6.63 7.64 7.47
C TRP A 42 7.71 7.23 6.46
N ASP A 43 7.39 7.30 5.17
CA ASP A 43 8.38 7.02 4.11
C ASP A 43 9.57 7.99 4.18
N SER A 44 9.33 9.26 4.52
CA SER A 44 10.41 10.23 4.72
C SER A 44 11.35 9.82 5.87
N TYR A 45 10.82 9.34 6.99
CA TYR A 45 11.64 8.84 8.10
C TYR A 45 12.41 7.57 7.73
N LEU A 46 11.77 6.66 7.00
CA LEU A 46 12.43 5.46 6.47
C LEU A 46 13.58 5.84 5.54
N PHE A 47 13.34 6.75 4.61
CA PHE A 47 14.35 7.22 3.67
C PHE A 47 15.57 7.83 4.37
N GLN A 48 15.33 8.62 5.41
CA GLN A 48 16.40 9.25 6.21
C GLN A 48 17.12 8.25 7.17
N GLY A 49 16.60 7.05 7.32
CA GLY A 49 17.13 6.06 8.26
C GLY A 49 16.86 6.37 9.74
N ILE A 50 15.92 7.30 10.03
CA ILE A 50 15.59 7.72 11.39
C ILE A 50 14.83 6.62 12.13
N SER A 51 13.94 5.91 11.44
CA SER A 51 13.10 4.88 12.03
C SER A 51 12.80 3.78 11.01
N SER A 52 13.74 2.87 10.81
CA SER A 52 13.53 1.72 9.93
C SER A 52 13.37 0.44 10.74
N PRO A 53 12.28 -0.32 10.54
CA PRO A 53 12.11 -1.62 11.19
C PRO A 53 13.06 -2.70 10.64
N VAL A 54 13.66 -2.43 9.48
CA VAL A 54 14.65 -3.31 8.84
C VAL A 54 15.83 -2.47 8.33
N PRO A 55 17.06 -3.00 8.37
CA PRO A 55 18.20 -2.30 7.77
C PRO A 55 18.09 -2.29 6.24
N PRO A 56 18.63 -1.26 5.56
CA PRO A 56 18.78 -1.28 4.11
C PRO A 56 19.65 -2.47 3.62
N PRO A 57 19.45 -2.98 2.38
CA PRO A 57 18.49 -2.47 1.41
C PRO A 57 17.08 -3.05 1.57
N TYR A 58 16.05 -2.24 1.30
CA TYR A 58 14.64 -2.69 1.27
C TYR A 58 13.84 -1.96 0.18
N VAL A 59 12.77 -2.58 -0.29
CA VAL A 59 11.84 -1.96 -1.24
C VAL A 59 10.91 -1.00 -0.50
N PHE A 60 10.72 0.15 -1.08
CA PHE A 60 9.98 1.28 -0.52
C PHE A 60 8.47 1.18 -0.76
N GLY A 61 7.67 1.96 0.00
CA GLY A 61 6.25 2.21 -0.24
C GLY A 61 5.28 1.21 0.38
N HIS A 62 4.09 1.73 0.74
CA HIS A 62 3.02 0.97 1.40
C HIS A 62 1.60 1.45 1.02
N GLU A 63 1.45 2.38 0.08
CA GLU A 63 0.19 2.99 -0.34
C GLU A 63 -0.12 2.73 -1.82
N ALA A 64 0.05 1.47 -2.27
CA ALA A 64 -0.15 1.15 -3.68
C ALA A 64 -1.61 1.05 -4.08
N VAL A 65 -1.87 1.43 -5.33
CA VAL A 65 -3.11 1.17 -6.06
C VAL A 65 -2.80 0.59 -7.42
N GLY A 66 -3.67 -0.27 -7.92
CA GLY A 66 -3.43 -0.93 -9.19
C GLY A 66 -4.57 -1.81 -9.67
N VAL A 67 -4.22 -2.75 -10.53
CA VAL A 67 -5.16 -3.69 -11.15
C VAL A 67 -4.71 -5.12 -10.85
N ILE A 68 -5.63 -5.97 -10.44
CA ILE A 68 -5.37 -7.40 -10.20
C ILE A 68 -5.07 -8.09 -11.51
N THR A 69 -3.93 -8.77 -11.58
CA THR A 69 -3.49 -9.57 -12.73
C THR A 69 -3.65 -11.07 -12.51
N LYS A 70 -3.58 -11.53 -11.26
CA LYS A 70 -3.80 -12.92 -10.88
C LYS A 70 -4.43 -13.02 -9.50
N VAL A 71 -5.16 -14.09 -9.26
CA VAL A 71 -5.81 -14.40 -7.97
C VAL A 71 -5.42 -15.78 -7.50
N GLY A 72 -5.13 -15.92 -6.21
CA GLY A 72 -4.88 -17.21 -5.57
C GLY A 72 -6.13 -18.07 -5.45
N ALA A 73 -5.97 -19.38 -5.35
CA ALA A 73 -7.06 -20.34 -5.42
C ALA A 73 -8.13 -20.21 -4.32
N GLN A 74 -7.81 -19.59 -3.18
CA GLN A 74 -8.74 -19.37 -2.07
C GLN A 74 -9.37 -17.98 -2.10
N VAL A 75 -8.98 -17.11 -3.03
CA VAL A 75 -9.51 -15.76 -3.15
C VAL A 75 -10.85 -15.78 -3.87
N THR A 76 -11.92 -15.44 -3.16
CA THR A 76 -13.29 -15.40 -3.70
C THR A 76 -13.85 -14.01 -3.88
N LYS A 77 -13.24 -13.00 -3.22
CA LYS A 77 -13.74 -11.61 -3.22
C LYS A 77 -13.30 -10.78 -4.42
N PHE A 78 -12.27 -11.25 -5.13
CA PHE A 78 -11.63 -10.51 -6.21
C PHE A 78 -11.51 -11.34 -7.46
N LYS A 79 -11.42 -10.68 -8.59
CA LYS A 79 -11.15 -11.26 -9.91
C LYS A 79 -10.08 -10.47 -10.66
N VAL A 80 -9.48 -11.09 -11.66
CA VAL A 80 -8.57 -10.41 -12.59
C VAL A 80 -9.29 -9.23 -13.24
N GLY A 81 -8.62 -8.08 -13.30
CA GLY A 81 -9.14 -6.81 -13.80
C GLY A 81 -9.75 -5.91 -12.73
N ASP A 82 -10.01 -6.39 -11.50
CA ASP A 82 -10.48 -5.52 -10.42
C ASP A 82 -9.44 -4.44 -10.11
N LYS A 83 -9.90 -3.21 -9.95
CA LYS A 83 -9.10 -2.07 -9.52
C LYS A 83 -9.08 -2.04 -8.00
N VAL A 84 -7.90 -1.91 -7.42
CA VAL A 84 -7.72 -2.11 -5.98
C VAL A 84 -6.72 -1.16 -5.38
N ALA A 85 -6.89 -0.90 -4.08
CA ALA A 85 -5.92 -0.26 -3.21
C ALA A 85 -5.37 -1.30 -2.23
N VAL A 86 -4.08 -1.21 -1.93
CA VAL A 86 -3.41 -2.03 -0.92
C VAL A 86 -3.37 -1.24 0.38
N CYS A 87 -3.96 -1.80 1.42
CA CYS A 87 -4.08 -1.17 2.74
C CYS A 87 -3.27 -1.96 3.81
N ASN A 88 -2.14 -2.51 3.41
CA ASN A 88 -1.28 -3.30 4.28
C ASN A 88 0.08 -2.62 4.44
N SER A 89 0.34 -2.10 5.63
CA SER A 89 1.57 -1.41 6.03
C SER A 89 2.53 -2.30 6.83
N GLY A 90 2.57 -3.60 6.56
CA GLY A 90 3.49 -4.53 7.22
C GLY A 90 4.96 -4.26 6.88
N LYS A 91 5.88 -4.86 7.66
CA LYS A 91 7.35 -4.74 7.50
C LYS A 91 7.88 -5.11 6.09
N GLU A 92 7.07 -5.76 5.28
CA GLU A 92 7.42 -6.23 3.93
C GLU A 92 6.53 -5.65 2.84
N SER A 93 6.06 -4.41 3.02
CA SER A 93 5.06 -3.83 2.11
C SER A 93 5.51 -3.78 0.65
N LYS A 94 6.76 -3.48 0.33
CA LYS A 94 7.40 -3.56 -1.01
C LYS A 94 6.54 -3.01 -2.16
N GLN A 95 5.73 -1.97 -1.90
CA GLN A 95 4.66 -1.60 -2.82
C GLN A 95 5.08 -0.60 -3.90
N MET A 96 6.27 0.03 -3.80
CA MET A 96 6.86 0.79 -4.90
C MET A 96 7.61 -0.14 -5.86
N ALA A 97 6.88 -1.10 -6.40
CA ALA A 97 7.32 -2.03 -7.43
C ALA A 97 6.26 -2.09 -8.53
N LYS A 98 6.64 -2.44 -9.76
CA LYS A 98 5.68 -2.56 -10.86
C LYS A 98 4.65 -3.67 -10.64
N VAL A 99 5.03 -4.71 -9.92
CA VAL A 99 4.15 -5.84 -9.59
C VAL A 99 4.37 -6.24 -8.13
N VAL A 100 3.28 -6.50 -7.42
CA VAL A 100 3.32 -7.00 -6.04
C VAL A 100 2.35 -8.16 -5.85
N ASN A 101 2.70 -9.11 -4.99
CA ASN A 101 1.78 -10.11 -4.45
C ASN A 101 1.39 -9.66 -3.05
N ASN A 102 0.10 -9.65 -2.75
CA ASN A 102 -0.41 -9.20 -1.46
C ASN A 102 -1.56 -10.07 -0.98
N ALA A 103 -1.61 -10.33 0.33
CA ALA A 103 -2.74 -11.04 0.93
C ALA A 103 -4.06 -10.32 0.59
N ALA A 104 -5.05 -11.05 0.11
CA ALA A 104 -6.35 -10.49 -0.28
C ALA A 104 -7.06 -9.77 0.88
N ALA A 105 -6.79 -10.16 2.12
CA ALA A 105 -7.32 -9.49 3.31
C ALA A 105 -6.82 -8.04 3.49
N GLY A 106 -5.65 -7.71 2.93
CA GLY A 106 -5.07 -6.37 2.95
C GLY A 106 -5.38 -5.54 1.72
N VAL A 107 -6.39 -5.93 0.92
CA VAL A 107 -6.75 -5.29 -0.34
C VAL A 107 -8.19 -4.81 -0.30
N THR A 108 -8.43 -3.61 -0.79
CA THR A 108 -9.76 -3.00 -0.90
C THR A 108 -10.09 -2.74 -2.38
N LYS A 109 -11.30 -3.12 -2.80
CA LYS A 109 -11.78 -2.86 -4.16
C LYS A 109 -12.08 -1.36 -4.33
N LEU A 110 -11.57 -0.78 -5.41
CA LEU A 110 -11.93 0.55 -5.88
C LEU A 110 -13.16 0.48 -6.81
N PRO A 111 -13.87 1.59 -7.03
CA PRO A 111 -14.93 1.67 -8.02
C PRO A 111 -14.47 1.22 -9.41
N ASP A 112 -15.33 0.53 -10.15
CA ASP A 112 -14.98 -0.02 -11.47
C ASP A 112 -14.70 1.09 -12.51
N ASP A 113 -15.24 2.29 -12.32
CA ASP A 113 -15.03 3.48 -13.14
C ASP A 113 -13.77 4.28 -12.76
N THR A 114 -12.99 3.84 -11.78
CA THR A 114 -11.71 4.49 -11.42
C THR A 114 -10.80 4.60 -12.65
N THR A 115 -10.43 5.81 -13.03
CA THR A 115 -9.50 6.11 -14.15
C THR A 115 -8.21 6.77 -13.67
N ASP A 116 -8.27 7.53 -12.59
CA ASP A 116 -7.14 8.22 -11.99
C ASP A 116 -6.67 7.47 -10.74
N PHE A 117 -5.69 6.60 -10.93
CA PHE A 117 -5.12 5.82 -9.84
C PHE A 117 -4.34 6.68 -8.84
N ALA A 118 -3.72 7.77 -9.27
CA ALA A 118 -2.96 8.64 -8.36
C ALA A 118 -3.88 9.30 -7.33
N ARG A 119 -5.09 9.69 -7.74
CA ARG A 119 -6.12 10.23 -6.83
C ARG A 119 -6.86 9.15 -6.04
N SER A 120 -6.65 7.90 -6.37
CA SER A 120 -7.32 6.76 -5.74
C SER A 120 -6.45 6.05 -4.72
N VAL A 121 -5.32 6.66 -4.31
CA VAL A 121 -4.52 6.17 -3.19
C VAL A 121 -5.36 6.25 -1.92
N TYR A 122 -5.74 5.08 -1.40
CA TYR A 122 -6.76 4.95 -0.35
C TYR A 122 -6.20 4.70 1.05
N GLU A 123 -4.95 4.28 1.17
CA GLU A 123 -4.35 3.93 2.48
C GLU A 123 -4.48 5.05 3.52
N PRO A 124 -4.24 6.35 3.20
CA PRO A 124 -4.42 7.44 4.16
C PRO A 124 -5.85 7.57 4.69
N ALA A 125 -6.85 7.34 3.84
CA ALA A 125 -8.25 7.34 4.29
C ALA A 125 -8.54 6.19 5.27
N ASN A 126 -7.91 5.02 5.07
CA ASN A 126 -8.01 3.90 6.00
C ASN A 126 -7.39 4.24 7.37
N CYS A 127 -6.30 5.00 7.41
CA CYS A 127 -5.72 5.51 8.66
C CYS A 127 -6.70 6.41 9.41
N VAL A 128 -7.37 7.35 8.72
CA VAL A 128 -8.37 8.24 9.31
C VAL A 128 -9.58 7.46 9.84
N VAL A 129 -10.11 6.52 9.06
CA VAL A 129 -11.23 5.66 9.49
C VAL A 129 -10.87 4.85 10.73
N ASN A 130 -9.68 4.27 10.76
CA ASN A 130 -9.20 3.52 11.92
C ASN A 130 -9.05 4.41 13.18
N LEU A 131 -8.58 5.66 13.01
CA LEU A 131 -8.54 6.63 14.09
C LEU A 131 -9.94 6.92 14.64
N LEU A 132 -10.91 7.22 13.78
CA LEU A 132 -12.30 7.49 14.17
C LEU A 132 -12.91 6.29 14.91
N TYR A 133 -12.64 5.09 14.45
CA TYR A 133 -13.09 3.86 15.12
C TYR A 133 -12.54 3.73 16.54
N LYS A 134 -11.26 4.09 16.74
CA LYS A 134 -10.60 4.02 18.06
C LYS A 134 -11.07 5.11 19.02
N LEU A 135 -11.48 6.26 18.51
CA LEU A 135 -11.99 7.36 19.33
C LEU A 135 -13.35 7.07 19.96
N GLN A 136 -14.13 6.12 19.41
CA GLN A 136 -15.44 5.71 19.92
C GLN A 136 -16.37 6.91 20.19
N ILE A 137 -16.37 7.89 19.29
CA ILE A 137 -17.17 9.11 19.42
C ILE A 137 -18.67 8.74 19.45
N ALA A 138 -19.37 9.20 20.47
CA ALA A 138 -20.80 8.95 20.67
C ALA A 138 -21.65 10.20 20.38
N PRO A 139 -22.96 10.04 20.10
CA PRO A 139 -23.86 11.17 19.96
C PRO A 139 -23.87 12.02 21.25
N GLY A 140 -23.61 13.32 21.09
CA GLY A 140 -23.51 14.28 22.19
C GLY A 140 -22.11 14.61 22.67
N ASP A 141 -21.09 13.91 22.15
CA ASP A 141 -19.70 14.24 22.43
C ASP A 141 -19.28 15.54 21.77
N HIS A 142 -18.44 16.31 22.47
CA HIS A 142 -17.77 17.48 21.94
C HIS A 142 -16.39 17.07 21.43
N VAL A 143 -16.18 17.18 20.12
CA VAL A 143 -14.92 16.82 19.47
C VAL A 143 -14.15 18.09 19.09
N VAL A 144 -12.89 18.17 19.50
CA VAL A 144 -11.97 19.26 19.10
C VAL A 144 -10.90 18.68 18.18
N LEU A 145 -10.84 19.21 16.96
CA LEU A 145 -9.80 18.86 15.99
C LEU A 145 -8.71 19.94 16.00
N VAL A 146 -7.50 19.55 16.35
CA VAL A 146 -6.34 20.44 16.32
C VAL A 146 -5.54 20.14 15.04
N GLY A 147 -5.62 21.06 14.08
CA GLY A 147 -5.06 20.89 12.74
C GLY A 147 -6.05 20.28 11.76
N ALA A 148 -6.01 20.78 10.53
CA ALA A 148 -6.81 20.29 9.41
C ALA A 148 -5.92 20.19 8.17
N GLY A 149 -4.93 19.29 8.24
CA GLY A 149 -3.98 19.03 7.16
C GLY A 149 -4.50 17.96 6.18
N TYR A 150 -3.57 17.27 5.56
CA TYR A 150 -3.89 16.22 4.57
C TYR A 150 -4.61 15.01 5.20
N MET A 151 -4.33 14.71 6.44
CA MET A 151 -4.99 13.65 7.20
C MET A 151 -5.86 14.22 8.30
#